data_9b63410cd195466b89607f19c15d6cc0
#
_entry.id   9b63410cd195466b89607f19c15d6cc0
#
_cell.length_a   1.000
_cell.length_b   1.000
_cell.length_c   1.000
_cell.angle_alpha   90.00
_cell.angle_beta   90.00
_cell.angle_gamma   90.00
#
_symmetry.space_group_name_H-M   'P 1'
#
loop_
_entity.id
_entity.type
_entity.pdbx_description
1 polymer ?
#
loop_
_entity_poly.entity_id
_entity_poly.type
_entity_poly.pdbx_seq_one_letter_code
_entity_poly.pdbx_strand_id
1 'polypeptide(L)'
;GMDIECYLGGGCAATTNGVEAVEKGYMSEEYLETVVYHLFLQRFRTGEFDQGSRYSDITKDELEKQEHVDIAEKAAEESWVLLKNDNDFLPVKNTASKVAVVGNLANKLVLGDYSGTPTDTVTPIEGITQEFKNVNKDTEVEHLGAVSENEKLFNVKSITLVLKNGKTRNV
;
A
#
# COMPACT_ATOMS: atom_id res chain seq x y z
N GLY A 1 -17.24 -30.02 6.44
CA GLY A 1 -16.00 -30.28 5.73
C GLY A 1 -15.33 -28.99 5.31
N MET A 2 -14.15 -29.05 4.80
CA MET A 2 -13.40 -27.90 4.27
C MET A 2 -13.38 -28.06 2.74
N ASP A 3 -13.94 -27.10 2.04
CA ASP A 3 -14.07 -27.15 0.57
C ASP A 3 -12.93 -26.39 -0.13
N ILE A 4 -12.29 -25.47 0.55
CA ILE A 4 -11.13 -24.70 0.08
C ILE A 4 -10.13 -24.55 1.22
N GLU A 5 -8.86 -24.75 0.92
CA GLU A 5 -7.76 -24.44 1.81
C GLU A 5 -7.07 -23.14 1.32
N CYS A 6 -7.00 -22.15 2.20
CA CYS A 6 -6.26 -20.92 1.95
C CYS A 6 -4.91 -20.99 2.66
N TYR A 7 -3.83 -20.92 1.89
CA TYR A 7 -2.49 -21.04 2.44
C TYR A 7 -1.58 -19.87 2.01
N LEU A 8 -0.90 -19.30 3.01
CA LEU A 8 0.07 -18.24 2.82
C LEU A 8 1.51 -18.81 3.00
N GLY A 9 2.03 -19.42 1.94
CA GLY A 9 3.45 -19.79 1.84
C GLY A 9 3.82 -21.23 2.17
N GLY A 10 3.92 -22.11 1.20
CA GLY A 10 4.69 -23.38 1.27
C GLY A 10 3.93 -24.71 1.24
N GLY A 11 2.81 -24.80 0.58
CA GLY A 11 2.15 -26.08 0.30
C GLY A 11 0.86 -26.32 1.08
N CYS A 12 -0.23 -26.46 0.36
CA CYS A 12 -1.51 -26.87 0.92
C CYS A 12 -1.46 -28.34 1.35
N ALA A 13 -1.75 -28.62 2.60
CA ALA A 13 -1.78 -30.01 3.10
C ALA A 13 -2.78 -30.88 2.34
N ALA A 14 -3.93 -30.31 1.98
CA ALA A 14 -4.96 -31.01 1.21
C ALA A 14 -4.48 -31.37 -0.21
N THR A 15 -3.86 -30.44 -0.94
CA THR A 15 -3.33 -30.72 -2.28
C THR A 15 -2.11 -31.62 -2.27
N THR A 16 -1.27 -31.54 -1.25
CA THR A 16 -0.06 -32.35 -1.14
C THR A 16 -0.38 -33.80 -0.76
N ASN A 17 -1.35 -34.00 0.11
CA ASN A 17 -1.64 -35.33 0.71
C ASN A 17 -2.98 -35.93 0.24
N GLY A 18 -3.74 -35.18 -0.59
CA GLY A 18 -5.09 -35.59 -0.98
C GLY A 18 -5.15 -36.97 -1.71
N VAL A 19 -4.23 -37.16 -2.66
CA VAL A 19 -4.15 -38.45 -3.40
C VAL A 19 -3.86 -39.58 -2.44
N GLU A 20 -2.84 -39.46 -1.58
CA GLU A 20 -2.47 -40.46 -0.60
C GLU A 20 -3.60 -40.74 0.40
N ALA A 21 -4.37 -39.72 0.77
CA ALA A 21 -5.52 -39.88 1.68
C ALA A 21 -6.63 -40.72 1.05
N VAL A 22 -6.87 -40.58 -0.24
CA VAL A 22 -7.83 -41.43 -0.98
C VAL A 22 -7.29 -42.83 -1.12
N GLU A 23 -6.05 -43.03 -1.54
CA GLU A 23 -5.41 -44.33 -1.70
C GLU A 23 -5.37 -45.13 -0.38
N LYS A 24 -5.17 -44.46 0.75
CA LYS A 24 -5.18 -45.07 2.08
C LYS A 24 -6.58 -45.23 2.69
N GLY A 25 -7.62 -44.78 1.99
CA GLY A 25 -9.00 -44.87 2.46
C GLY A 25 -9.36 -43.95 3.63
N TYR A 26 -8.57 -42.88 3.85
CA TYR A 26 -8.89 -41.84 4.84
C TYR A 26 -9.98 -40.88 4.32
N MET A 27 -10.13 -40.81 3.00
CA MET A 27 -11.14 -40.00 2.31
C MET A 27 -11.65 -40.77 1.10
N SER A 28 -12.97 -40.78 0.86
CA SER A 28 -13.54 -41.39 -0.33
C SER A 28 -13.52 -40.44 -1.51
N GLU A 29 -13.51 -41.00 -2.73
CA GLU A 29 -13.68 -40.20 -3.95
C GLU A 29 -15.04 -39.47 -3.97
N GLU A 30 -16.11 -40.09 -3.51
CA GLU A 30 -17.45 -39.52 -3.37
C GLU A 30 -17.45 -38.25 -2.49
N TYR A 31 -16.68 -38.27 -1.40
CA TYR A 31 -16.51 -37.09 -0.56
C TYR A 31 -15.75 -35.96 -1.30
N LEU A 32 -14.70 -36.33 -2.04
CA LEU A 32 -13.95 -35.39 -2.85
C LEU A 32 -14.83 -34.75 -3.95
N GLU A 33 -15.67 -35.54 -4.62
CA GLU A 33 -16.64 -35.02 -5.59
C GLU A 33 -17.60 -34.01 -4.95
N THR A 34 -18.06 -34.26 -3.73
CA THR A 34 -18.93 -33.34 -3.00
C THR A 34 -18.22 -32.00 -2.72
N VAL A 35 -16.97 -32.04 -2.30
CA VAL A 35 -16.15 -30.84 -2.05
C VAL A 35 -15.95 -30.05 -3.32
N VAL A 36 -15.57 -30.72 -4.41
CA VAL A 36 -15.38 -30.10 -5.73
C VAL A 36 -16.68 -29.53 -6.26
N TYR A 37 -17.81 -30.22 -6.07
CA TYR A 37 -19.12 -29.69 -6.44
C TYR A 37 -19.44 -28.35 -5.76
N HIS A 38 -19.21 -28.23 -4.46
CA HIS A 38 -19.43 -26.97 -3.73
C HIS A 38 -18.59 -25.83 -4.27
N LEU A 39 -17.32 -26.09 -4.56
CA LEU A 39 -16.41 -25.12 -5.14
C LEU A 39 -16.88 -24.64 -6.52
N PHE A 40 -17.14 -25.59 -7.44
CA PHE A 40 -17.56 -25.26 -8.79
C PHE A 40 -18.97 -24.64 -8.84
N LEU A 41 -19.87 -25.04 -7.93
CA LEU A 41 -21.20 -24.43 -7.84
C LEU A 41 -21.11 -22.91 -7.64
N GLN A 42 -20.19 -22.42 -6.81
CA GLN A 42 -20.01 -20.97 -6.64
C GLN A 42 -19.44 -20.32 -7.90
N ARG A 43 -18.46 -20.93 -8.54
CA ARG A 43 -17.87 -20.43 -9.78
C ARG A 43 -18.89 -20.36 -10.92
N PHE A 44 -19.76 -21.36 -11.04
CA PHE A 44 -20.89 -21.31 -11.99
C PHE A 44 -21.89 -20.19 -11.64
N ARG A 45 -22.23 -20.04 -10.36
CA ARG A 45 -23.16 -18.99 -9.91
C ARG A 45 -22.63 -17.58 -10.11
N THR A 46 -21.33 -17.39 -10.10
CA THR A 46 -20.69 -16.09 -10.37
C THR A 46 -20.51 -15.81 -11.86
N GLY A 47 -20.90 -16.75 -12.73
CA GLY A 47 -20.82 -16.59 -14.19
C GLY A 47 -19.39 -16.73 -14.74
N GLU A 48 -18.48 -17.34 -14.01
CA GLU A 48 -17.08 -17.50 -14.46
C GLU A 48 -16.96 -18.25 -15.78
N PHE A 49 -17.86 -19.19 -16.04
CA PHE A 49 -17.88 -20.01 -17.24
C PHE A 49 -18.85 -19.50 -18.32
N ASP A 50 -19.56 -18.41 -18.06
CA ASP A 50 -20.52 -17.84 -19.00
C ASP A 50 -19.80 -17.03 -20.07
N GLN A 51 -20.18 -17.25 -21.32
CA GLN A 51 -19.73 -16.39 -22.41
C GLN A 51 -20.48 -15.06 -22.37
N GLY A 52 -19.73 -13.94 -22.40
CA GLY A 52 -20.33 -12.61 -22.36
C GLY A 52 -20.92 -12.24 -20.99
N SER A 53 -20.30 -12.68 -19.92
CA SER A 53 -20.68 -12.24 -18.57
C SER A 53 -20.54 -10.71 -18.46
N ARG A 54 -21.31 -10.10 -17.53
CA ARG A 54 -21.31 -8.66 -17.28
C ARG A 54 -19.90 -8.05 -17.10
N TYR A 55 -18.93 -8.85 -16.70
CA TYR A 55 -17.58 -8.43 -16.37
C TYR A 55 -16.51 -8.94 -17.34
N SER A 56 -16.90 -9.63 -18.41
CA SER A 56 -15.94 -10.20 -19.38
C SER A 56 -15.15 -9.16 -20.16
N ASP A 57 -15.69 -7.94 -20.26
CA ASP A 57 -15.03 -6.83 -20.97
C ASP A 57 -14.08 -6.02 -20.08
N ILE A 58 -14.01 -6.34 -18.78
CA ILE A 58 -13.07 -5.69 -17.87
C ILE A 58 -11.69 -6.29 -18.08
N THR A 59 -10.82 -5.50 -18.69
CA THR A 59 -9.43 -5.86 -18.93
C THR A 59 -8.50 -5.21 -17.91
N LYS A 60 -7.22 -5.57 -17.95
CA LYS A 60 -6.21 -4.93 -17.11
C LYS A 60 -6.05 -3.42 -17.38
N ASP A 61 -6.50 -2.91 -18.53
CA ASP A 61 -6.45 -1.50 -18.87
C ASP A 61 -7.45 -0.66 -18.05
N GLU A 62 -8.36 -1.33 -17.32
CA GLU A 62 -9.22 -0.69 -16.34
C GLU A 62 -8.52 -0.42 -14.99
N LEU A 63 -7.36 -1.05 -14.76
CA LEU A 63 -6.59 -0.84 -13.53
C LEU A 63 -5.87 0.51 -13.60
N GLU A 64 -5.76 1.16 -12.45
CA GLU A 64 -5.00 2.41 -12.29
C GLU A 64 -5.39 3.52 -13.26
N LYS A 65 -6.64 3.54 -13.74
CA LYS A 65 -7.16 4.70 -14.45
C LYS A 65 -7.09 5.94 -13.58
N GLN A 66 -6.96 7.11 -14.20
CA GLN A 66 -6.86 8.38 -13.47
C GLN A 66 -7.97 8.56 -12.45
N GLU A 67 -9.20 8.18 -12.77
CA GLU A 67 -10.33 8.24 -11.83
C GLU A 67 -10.13 7.38 -10.58
N HIS A 68 -9.42 6.25 -10.68
CA HIS A 68 -9.09 5.40 -9.53
C HIS A 68 -7.99 6.02 -8.67
N VAL A 69 -7.01 6.65 -9.33
CA VAL A 69 -5.93 7.39 -8.65
C VAL A 69 -6.51 8.58 -7.88
N ASP A 70 -7.38 9.37 -8.53
CA ASP A 70 -8.04 10.53 -7.90
C ASP A 70 -8.87 10.12 -6.67
N ILE A 71 -9.59 9.00 -6.75
CA ILE A 71 -10.34 8.46 -5.60
C ILE A 71 -9.41 8.02 -4.48
N ALA A 72 -8.28 7.38 -4.81
CA ALA A 72 -7.30 6.92 -3.82
C ALA A 72 -6.64 8.12 -3.11
N GLU A 73 -6.27 9.16 -3.85
CA GLU A 73 -5.73 10.40 -3.31
C GLU A 73 -6.74 11.07 -2.38
N LYS A 74 -7.96 11.26 -2.85
CA LYS A 74 -9.04 11.84 -2.04
C LYS A 74 -9.31 11.04 -0.76
N ALA A 75 -9.33 9.72 -0.84
CA ALA A 75 -9.51 8.87 0.33
C ALA A 75 -8.35 9.02 1.33
N ALA A 76 -7.13 9.17 0.85
CA ALA A 76 -5.97 9.44 1.68
C ALA A 76 -6.09 10.80 2.38
N GLU A 77 -6.43 11.86 1.65
CA GLU A 77 -6.64 13.20 2.22
C GLU A 77 -7.71 13.21 3.30
N GLU A 78 -8.87 12.60 3.03
CA GLU A 78 -9.99 12.55 3.97
C GLU A 78 -9.71 11.65 5.20
N SER A 79 -8.71 10.77 5.12
CA SER A 79 -8.31 9.91 6.25
C SER A 79 -7.38 10.60 7.25
N TRP A 80 -6.79 11.73 6.89
CA TRP A 80 -5.82 12.42 7.74
C TRP A 80 -6.50 13.13 8.91
N VAL A 81 -5.85 13.07 10.05
CA VAL A 81 -6.29 13.77 11.27
C VAL A 81 -5.24 14.78 11.70
N LEU A 82 -5.61 16.06 11.67
CA LEU A 82 -4.74 17.14 12.12
C LEU A 82 -4.74 17.19 13.65
N LEU A 83 -3.72 16.63 14.28
CA LEU A 83 -3.60 16.55 15.74
C LEU A 83 -3.18 17.88 16.37
N LYS A 84 -2.42 18.70 15.66
CA LYS A 84 -1.89 19.96 16.16
C LYS A 84 -1.53 20.91 15.02
N ASN A 85 -1.93 22.16 15.13
CA ASN A 85 -1.59 23.22 14.18
C ASN A 85 -1.41 24.57 14.90
N ASP A 86 -0.31 24.69 15.63
CA ASP A 86 -0.02 25.91 16.38
C ASP A 86 0.23 27.10 15.45
N ASN A 87 -0.42 28.21 15.73
CA ASN A 87 -0.33 29.46 14.98
C ASN A 87 -0.70 29.33 13.49
N ASP A 88 -1.63 28.43 13.16
CA ASP A 88 -2.09 28.19 11.78
C ASP A 88 -0.92 28.01 10.81
N PHE A 89 0.07 27.18 11.21
CA PHE A 89 1.24 26.90 10.40
C PHE A 89 0.89 26.13 9.13
N LEU A 90 -0.08 25.23 9.21
CA LEU A 90 -0.62 24.51 8.08
C LEU A 90 -1.91 25.17 7.58
N PRO A 91 -2.15 25.24 6.25
CA PRO A 91 -1.25 24.83 5.17
C PRO A 91 0.02 25.69 5.11
N VAL A 92 1.13 25.05 4.76
CA VAL A 92 2.42 25.74 4.62
C VAL A 92 2.29 26.84 3.57
N LYS A 93 2.51 28.09 3.96
CA LYS A 93 2.59 29.20 3.01
C LYS A 93 3.83 29.02 2.13
N ASN A 94 3.61 28.80 0.87
CA ASN A 94 4.58 28.29 -0.09
C ASN A 94 5.67 29.29 -0.50
N THR A 95 6.33 29.91 0.47
CA THR A 95 7.44 30.83 0.27
C THR A 95 8.80 30.23 0.65
N ALA A 96 8.82 28.94 0.97
CA ALA A 96 10.05 28.27 1.36
C ALA A 96 10.99 28.13 0.17
N SER A 97 12.23 28.64 0.33
CA SER A 97 13.29 28.44 -0.66
C SER A 97 14.00 27.11 -0.50
N LYS A 98 13.91 26.52 0.69
CA LYS A 98 14.50 25.21 1.02
C LYS A 98 13.59 24.42 1.96
N VAL A 99 13.39 23.14 1.63
CA VAL A 99 12.57 22.18 2.39
C VAL A 99 13.42 20.95 2.68
N ALA A 100 13.48 20.52 3.92
CA ALA A 100 14.09 19.26 4.30
C ALA A 100 13.01 18.24 4.67
N VAL A 101 13.02 17.08 3.99
CA VAL A 101 12.18 15.94 4.35
C VAL A 101 13.05 14.94 5.07
N VAL A 102 12.75 14.70 6.34
CA VAL A 102 13.60 13.93 7.24
C VAL A 102 12.97 12.57 7.57
N GLY A 103 13.76 11.53 7.49
CA GLY A 103 13.36 10.17 7.89
C GLY A 103 13.59 9.11 6.83
N ASN A 104 13.81 7.89 7.29
CA ASN A 104 14.14 6.76 6.39
C ASN A 104 12.98 6.34 5.48
N LEU A 105 11.74 6.63 5.87
CA LEU A 105 10.56 6.31 5.08
C LEU A 105 10.19 7.39 4.07
N ALA A 106 10.82 8.55 4.13
CA ALA A 106 10.52 9.66 3.22
C ALA A 106 10.80 9.32 1.75
N ASN A 107 11.75 8.45 1.49
CA ASN A 107 12.13 7.99 0.15
C ASN A 107 11.86 6.48 -0.03
N LYS A 108 10.83 5.97 0.61
CA LYS A 108 10.44 4.57 0.48
C LYS A 108 8.94 4.46 0.23
N LEU A 109 8.59 3.58 -0.68
CA LEU A 109 7.23 3.10 -0.83
C LEU A 109 7.08 1.85 0.04
N VAL A 110 6.10 1.87 0.94
CA VAL A 110 5.76 0.72 1.78
C VAL A 110 4.40 0.20 1.32
N LEU A 111 4.41 -0.89 0.57
CA LEU A 111 3.20 -1.57 0.15
C LEU A 111 2.72 -2.53 1.25
N GLY A 112 1.40 -2.70 1.36
CA GLY A 112 0.82 -3.72 2.24
C GLY A 112 0.92 -5.12 1.64
N ASP A 113 0.69 -6.15 2.45
CA ASP A 113 0.82 -7.55 2.05
C ASP A 113 -0.10 -7.97 0.89
N TYR A 114 -1.23 -7.30 0.74
CA TYR A 114 -2.20 -7.56 -0.34
C TYR A 114 -2.13 -6.54 -1.48
N SER A 115 -1.10 -5.72 -1.51
CA SER A 115 -0.90 -4.78 -2.61
C SER A 115 -0.48 -5.52 -3.87
N GLY A 116 -1.09 -5.16 -4.99
CA GLY A 116 -0.59 -5.54 -6.31
C GLY A 116 0.75 -4.86 -6.60
N THR A 117 1.25 -5.04 -7.80
CA THR A 117 2.40 -4.28 -8.31
C THR A 117 1.87 -3.04 -9.02
N PRO A 118 1.96 -1.85 -8.41
CA PRO A 118 1.52 -0.62 -9.07
C PRO A 118 2.43 -0.27 -10.25
N THR A 119 1.87 0.36 -11.28
CA THR A 119 2.63 0.85 -12.44
C THR A 119 3.35 2.14 -12.10
N ASP A 120 2.68 3.03 -11.38
CA ASP A 120 3.24 4.28 -10.91
C ASP A 120 3.19 4.38 -9.39
N THR A 121 4.25 4.91 -8.83
CA THR A 121 4.38 5.08 -7.38
C THR A 121 4.97 6.43 -7.08
N VAL A 122 4.47 7.08 -6.04
CA VAL A 122 4.99 8.36 -5.55
C VAL A 122 5.40 8.21 -4.10
N THR A 123 6.68 8.42 -3.83
CA THR A 123 7.19 8.47 -2.47
C THR A 123 6.84 9.80 -1.79
N PRO A 124 6.81 9.88 -0.44
CA PRO A 124 6.56 11.13 0.26
C PRO A 124 7.44 12.30 -0.20
N ILE A 125 8.73 12.05 -0.46
CA ILE A 125 9.62 13.12 -0.93
C ILE A 125 9.31 13.56 -2.36
N GLU A 126 8.91 12.66 -3.23
CA GLU A 126 8.54 12.99 -4.61
C GLU A 126 7.29 13.85 -4.62
N GLY A 127 6.22 13.47 -3.90
CA GLY A 127 5.00 14.25 -3.78
C GLY A 127 5.26 15.63 -3.19
N ILE A 128 5.99 15.73 -2.07
CA ILE A 128 6.36 17.01 -1.46
C ILE A 128 7.18 17.86 -2.42
N THR A 129 8.12 17.26 -3.15
CA THR A 129 8.95 17.99 -4.13
C THR A 129 8.10 18.55 -5.25
N GLN A 130 7.17 17.75 -5.76
CA GLN A 130 6.28 18.18 -6.83
C GLN A 130 5.41 19.36 -6.41
N GLU A 131 4.78 19.28 -5.24
CA GLU A 131 3.91 20.35 -4.74
C GLU A 131 4.66 21.65 -4.50
N PHE A 132 5.82 21.60 -3.86
CA PHE A 132 6.62 22.82 -3.67
C PHE A 132 7.10 23.44 -4.99
N LYS A 133 7.53 22.62 -5.94
CA LYS A 133 7.99 23.09 -7.26
C LYS A 133 6.87 23.57 -8.17
N ASN A 134 5.65 23.09 -7.99
CA ASN A 134 4.48 23.62 -8.72
C ASN A 134 4.24 25.10 -8.40
N VAL A 135 4.56 25.52 -7.19
CA VAL A 135 4.38 26.93 -6.77
C VAL A 135 5.66 27.75 -6.93
N ASN A 136 6.80 27.20 -6.58
CA ASN A 136 8.09 27.86 -6.77
C ASN A 136 9.14 26.86 -7.30
N LYS A 137 9.46 26.98 -8.58
CA LYS A 137 10.42 26.09 -9.27
C LYS A 137 11.82 26.10 -8.64
N ASP A 138 12.17 27.20 -7.97
CA ASP A 138 13.49 27.39 -7.36
C ASP A 138 13.55 26.82 -5.93
N THR A 139 12.47 26.24 -5.42
CA THR A 139 12.49 25.57 -4.12
C THR A 139 13.42 24.36 -4.16
N GLU A 140 14.39 24.35 -3.28
CA GLU A 140 15.29 23.22 -3.06
C GLU A 140 14.66 22.24 -2.04
N VAL A 141 14.43 21.01 -2.46
CA VAL A 141 13.90 19.94 -1.57
C VAL A 141 14.97 18.89 -1.38
N GLU A 142 15.33 18.64 -0.14
CA GLU A 142 16.41 17.73 0.23
C GLU A 142 15.87 16.60 1.14
N HIS A 143 16.29 15.36 0.87
CA HIS A 143 16.03 14.23 1.75
C HIS A 143 17.19 14.02 2.71
N LEU A 144 16.89 14.01 3.99
CA LEU A 144 17.83 13.68 5.04
C LEU A 144 17.43 12.38 5.73
N GLY A 145 18.16 11.32 5.47
CA GLY A 145 18.02 10.05 6.20
C GLY A 145 18.38 10.26 7.68
N ALA A 146 17.45 9.97 8.56
CA ALA A 146 17.67 10.20 9.99
C ALA A 146 18.58 9.14 10.65
N VAL A 147 18.60 7.91 10.10
CA VAL A 147 19.35 6.77 10.66
C VAL A 147 19.68 5.79 9.54
N SER A 148 20.88 5.22 9.51
CA SER A 148 21.19 4.09 8.64
C SER A 148 20.43 2.84 9.10
N GLU A 149 20.13 1.92 8.20
CA GLU A 149 19.38 0.68 8.53
C GLU A 149 20.06 -0.17 9.62
N ASN A 150 21.36 0.08 9.86
CA ASN A 150 22.19 -0.63 10.83
C ASN A 150 22.48 0.16 12.12
N GLU A 151 21.98 1.38 12.26
CA GLU A 151 22.21 2.19 13.45
C GLU A 151 21.06 2.05 14.43
N LYS A 152 21.41 1.85 15.71
CA LYS A 152 20.46 1.83 16.81
C LYS A 152 19.71 3.16 16.87
N LEU A 153 18.41 3.11 17.13
CA LEU A 153 17.55 4.27 17.35
C LEU A 153 18.25 5.29 18.25
N PHE A 154 18.54 6.46 17.70
CA PHE A 154 19.02 7.58 18.52
C PHE A 154 17.87 8.06 19.40
N ASN A 155 18.17 8.18 20.68
CA ASN A 155 17.27 8.86 21.60
C ASN A 155 17.41 10.36 21.33
N VAL A 156 16.58 10.89 20.45
CA VAL A 156 16.58 12.32 20.11
C VAL A 156 16.11 13.09 21.35
N LYS A 157 17.06 13.68 22.08
CA LYS A 157 16.76 14.47 23.28
C LYS A 157 16.27 15.88 22.96
N SER A 158 16.59 16.39 21.78
CA SER A 158 16.12 17.70 21.31
C SER A 158 16.31 17.83 19.80
N ILE A 159 15.38 18.50 19.13
CA ILE A 159 15.50 18.95 17.75
C ILE A 159 15.61 20.47 17.78
N THR A 160 16.66 21.03 17.19
CA THR A 160 16.80 22.46 17.05
C THR A 160 16.44 22.88 15.64
N LEU A 161 15.35 23.63 15.49
CA LEU A 161 14.97 24.23 14.24
C LEU A 161 15.70 25.56 14.06
N VAL A 162 16.46 25.69 12.99
CA VAL A 162 17.07 26.97 12.58
C VAL A 162 16.14 27.68 11.63
N LEU A 163 15.53 28.77 12.06
CA LEU A 163 14.64 29.58 11.25
C LEU A 163 15.46 30.49 10.31
N LYS A 164 14.85 30.91 9.19
CA LYS A 164 15.47 31.77 8.16
C LYS A 164 16.08 33.09 8.73
N ASN A 165 15.64 33.53 9.90
CA ASN A 165 16.14 34.71 10.58
C ASN A 165 17.29 34.42 11.58
N GLY A 166 17.85 33.22 11.54
CA GLY A 166 18.93 32.78 12.46
C GLY A 166 18.48 32.45 13.87
N LYS A 167 17.19 32.59 14.20
CA LYS A 167 16.67 32.18 15.49
C LYS A 167 16.52 30.66 15.56
N THR A 168 16.90 30.08 16.65
CA THR A 168 16.75 28.66 16.95
C THR A 168 15.56 28.43 17.86
N ARG A 169 14.82 27.34 17.64
CA ARG A 169 13.76 26.87 18.53
C ARG A 169 14.00 25.39 18.83
N ASN A 170 14.10 25.06 20.08
CA ASN A 170 14.11 23.66 20.51
C ASN A 170 12.67 23.13 20.56
N VAL A 171 12.47 21.92 20.05
CA VAL A 171 11.19 21.21 20.04
C VAL A 171 11.33 19.96 20.92
#